data_57297d22f634172a3d095e5977a78c50
#
_entry.id   57297d22f634172a3d095e5977a78c50
#
_cell.length_a   1.000
_cell.length_b   1.000
_cell.length_c   1.000
_cell.angle_alpha   90.00
_cell.angle_beta   90.00
_cell.angle_gamma   90.00
#
_symmetry.space_group_name_H-M   'P 1'
#
loop_
_entity.id
_entity.type
_entity.pdbx_description
1 polymer ?
#
loop_
_entity_poly.entity_id
_entity_poly.type
_entity_poly.pdbx_seq_one_letter_code
_entity_poly.pdbx_strand_id
1 'polypeptide(L)'
;MTLGSCFAHNIAQRLAQSKFRVVDSPTGILFNPKSIARSLELMTSGATIAPESLIRLGSRYVSYDAHSSLSEASAEDTAAAINDALRAGGEAVATCDLMIATLGTAWVYRLRSTGDVVANCHKQPASLFSRELLSVDECVEALRRIVELSSRRVLFTLSPVRHIGDGLEENSLSKATLRVAIHRICEAYPERALYFPAYEIMLDDLRDYRFYSSDMLHPSDVAIDYIAERFFDAALSNEAKALRHRVNKIVRASEHRPFDPKSEEYKLFCRQQLESIASIEGVDLSIEKAYFESALQINL
;
A
#
# COMPACT_ATOMS: atom_id res chain seq x y z
N MET A 1 -1.97 1.24 -8.16
CA MET A 1 -2.52 1.82 -6.93
C MET A 1 -2.53 0.78 -5.82
N THR A 2 -2.19 1.14 -4.59
CA THR A 2 -2.30 0.26 -3.41
C THR A 2 -3.31 0.84 -2.42
N LEU A 3 -4.01 -0.04 -1.70
CA LEU A 3 -4.94 0.31 -0.61
C LEU A 3 -4.83 -0.74 0.49
N GLY A 4 -4.98 -0.33 1.73
CA GLY A 4 -5.12 -1.26 2.85
C GLY A 4 -4.13 -1.09 3.98
N SER A 5 -3.64 -2.19 4.53
CA SER A 5 -2.79 -2.22 5.72
C SER A 5 -1.38 -1.68 5.45
N CYS A 6 -0.60 -1.50 6.52
CA CYS A 6 0.82 -1.09 6.42
C CYS A 6 1.66 -2.00 5.50
N PHE A 7 1.26 -3.27 5.31
CA PHE A 7 1.92 -4.14 4.34
C PHE A 7 1.69 -3.69 2.88
N ALA A 8 0.52 -3.09 2.55
CA ALA A 8 0.30 -2.46 1.24
C ALA A 8 1.32 -1.36 0.97
N HIS A 9 1.59 -0.52 1.98
CA HIS A 9 2.62 0.52 1.92
C HIS A 9 4.02 -0.07 1.66
N ASN A 10 4.39 -1.16 2.33
CA ASN A 10 5.68 -1.82 2.10
C ASN A 10 5.82 -2.30 0.64
N ILE A 11 4.79 -2.91 0.07
CA ILE A 11 4.80 -3.33 -1.35
C ILE A 11 4.83 -2.10 -2.28
N ALA A 12 4.09 -1.05 -1.96
CA ALA A 12 4.13 0.21 -2.71
C ALA A 12 5.54 0.81 -2.76
N GLN A 13 6.26 0.80 -1.63
CA GLN A 13 7.64 1.25 -1.57
C GLN A 13 8.57 0.40 -2.47
N ARG A 14 8.44 -0.93 -2.46
CA ARG A 14 9.26 -1.82 -3.32
C ARG A 14 8.96 -1.63 -4.81
N LEU A 15 7.70 -1.35 -5.15
CA LEU A 15 7.31 -0.95 -6.50
C LEU A 15 7.96 0.39 -6.89
N ALA A 16 7.87 1.41 -6.03
CA ALA A 16 8.45 2.73 -6.29
C ALA A 16 9.98 2.69 -6.39
N GLN A 17 10.67 1.90 -5.56
CA GLN A 17 12.11 1.65 -5.67
C GLN A 17 12.50 1.04 -7.03
N SER A 18 11.64 0.20 -7.59
CA SER A 18 11.78 -0.35 -8.95
C SER A 18 11.23 0.58 -10.05
N LYS A 19 10.97 1.87 -9.70
CA LYS A 19 10.50 2.94 -10.61
C LYS A 19 9.11 2.70 -11.23
N PHE A 20 8.27 1.84 -10.65
CA PHE A 20 6.85 1.80 -11.02
C PHE A 20 6.14 3.08 -10.55
N ARG A 21 5.18 3.55 -11.33
CA ARG A 21 4.29 4.64 -10.91
C ARG A 21 3.28 4.09 -9.89
N VAL A 22 3.34 4.57 -8.66
CA VAL A 22 2.51 4.07 -7.56
C VAL A 22 1.74 5.23 -6.93
N VAL A 23 0.45 5.05 -6.76
CA VAL A 23 -0.37 5.85 -5.84
C VAL A 23 -0.66 4.96 -4.64
N ASP A 24 -0.10 5.32 -3.50
CA ASP A 24 -0.13 4.51 -2.30
C ASP A 24 -1.12 5.06 -1.28
N SER A 25 -2.17 4.30 -1.01
CA SER A 25 -3.12 4.52 0.08
C SER A 25 -3.49 5.99 0.28
N PRO A 26 -4.15 6.67 -0.68
CA PRO A 26 -4.37 8.12 -0.64
C PRO A 26 -5.01 8.61 0.66
N THR A 27 -5.99 7.91 1.20
CA THR A 27 -6.64 8.22 2.49
C THR A 27 -5.88 7.66 3.70
N GLY A 28 -4.67 7.13 3.48
CA GLY A 28 -3.82 6.51 4.47
C GLY A 28 -4.13 5.03 4.71
N ILE A 29 -3.56 4.48 5.79
CA ILE A 29 -3.66 3.05 6.11
C ILE A 29 -5.08 2.68 6.54
N LEU A 30 -5.64 1.65 5.89
CA LEU A 30 -6.96 1.08 6.17
C LEU A 30 -6.82 -0.42 6.42
N PHE A 31 -7.49 -0.96 7.43
CA PHE A 31 -7.25 -2.34 7.82
C PHE A 31 -8.36 -3.32 7.40
N ASN A 32 -9.61 -2.88 7.33
CA ASN A 32 -10.75 -3.73 7.12
C ASN A 32 -11.43 -3.50 5.76
N PRO A 33 -12.13 -4.48 5.20
CA PRO A 33 -12.73 -4.38 3.87
C PRO A 33 -13.79 -3.28 3.74
N LYS A 34 -14.59 -3.01 4.79
CA LYS A 34 -15.61 -1.95 4.75
C LYS A 34 -14.99 -0.55 4.64
N SER A 35 -13.92 -0.29 5.40
CA SER A 35 -13.22 1.00 5.32
C SER A 35 -12.53 1.20 3.96
N ILE A 36 -11.99 0.13 3.36
CA ILE A 36 -11.39 0.19 2.01
C ILE A 36 -12.48 0.47 0.96
N ALA A 37 -13.62 -0.23 1.03
CA ALA A 37 -14.75 0.01 0.14
C ALA A 37 -15.28 1.44 0.26
N ARG A 38 -15.45 1.93 1.50
CA ARG A 38 -15.90 3.30 1.77
C ARG A 38 -14.94 4.34 1.21
N SER A 39 -13.65 4.15 1.39
CA SER A 39 -12.62 5.04 0.82
C SER A 39 -12.71 5.09 -0.71
N LEU A 40 -12.88 3.95 -1.38
CA LEU A 40 -13.08 3.89 -2.83
C LEU A 40 -14.39 4.57 -3.27
N GLU A 41 -15.48 4.41 -2.53
CA GLU A 41 -16.73 5.13 -2.81
C GLU A 41 -16.54 6.64 -2.77
N LEU A 42 -15.85 7.15 -1.76
CA LEU A 42 -15.56 8.58 -1.67
C LEU A 42 -14.68 9.06 -2.84
N MET A 43 -13.65 8.30 -3.20
CA MET A 43 -12.76 8.61 -4.32
C MET A 43 -13.49 8.63 -5.67
N THR A 44 -14.43 7.70 -5.89
CA THR A 44 -15.09 7.53 -7.19
C THR A 44 -16.37 8.34 -7.36
N SER A 45 -16.98 8.76 -6.26
CA SER A 45 -18.23 9.56 -6.30
C SER A 45 -18.00 11.05 -6.51
N GLY A 46 -16.76 11.55 -6.40
CA GLY A 46 -16.49 12.99 -6.39
C GLY A 46 -16.97 13.69 -5.12
N ALA A 47 -17.31 12.93 -4.06
CA ALA A 47 -17.72 13.48 -2.78
C ALA A 47 -16.58 14.27 -2.12
N THR A 48 -16.95 15.31 -1.38
CA THR A 48 -16.02 16.13 -0.60
C THR A 48 -16.35 16.04 0.89
N ILE A 49 -15.33 16.11 1.71
CA ILE A 49 -15.43 16.23 3.16
C ILE A 49 -15.54 17.72 3.48
N ALA A 50 -16.62 18.12 4.15
CA ALA A 50 -16.82 19.49 4.61
C ALA A 50 -16.08 19.72 5.96
N PRO A 51 -15.49 20.90 6.19
CA PRO A 51 -14.80 21.21 7.46
C PRO A 51 -15.67 20.97 8.70
N GLU A 52 -16.98 21.22 8.61
CA GLU A 52 -17.95 21.07 9.70
C GLU A 52 -18.20 19.62 10.10
N SER A 53 -17.87 18.66 9.21
CA SER A 53 -18.00 17.23 9.49
C SER A 53 -16.82 16.65 10.25
N LEU A 54 -15.74 17.43 10.40
CA LEU A 54 -14.52 17.00 11.07
C LEU A 54 -14.62 17.12 12.59
N ILE A 55 -13.88 16.29 13.27
CA ILE A 55 -13.87 16.21 14.72
C ILE A 55 -12.59 16.87 15.23
N ARG A 56 -12.73 17.81 16.15
CA ARG A 56 -11.59 18.39 16.85
C ARG A 56 -11.05 17.41 17.89
N LEU A 57 -9.77 17.09 17.79
CA LEU A 57 -9.07 16.22 18.73
C LEU A 57 -7.78 16.90 19.21
N GLY A 58 -7.84 17.50 20.38
CA GLY A 58 -6.74 18.32 20.91
C GLY A 58 -6.46 19.53 20.00
N SER A 59 -5.25 19.58 19.41
CA SER A 59 -4.80 20.65 18.53
C SER A 59 -5.01 20.35 17.03
N ARG A 60 -5.65 19.23 16.68
CA ARG A 60 -5.85 18.79 15.29
C ARG A 60 -7.31 18.46 15.01
N TYR A 61 -7.63 18.39 13.72
CA TYR A 61 -8.92 17.92 13.23
C TYR A 61 -8.75 16.57 12.53
N VAL A 62 -9.73 15.68 12.64
CA VAL A 62 -9.70 14.31 12.12
C VAL A 62 -11.03 13.95 11.45
N SER A 63 -10.98 12.99 10.53
CA SER A 63 -12.15 12.34 9.93
C SER A 63 -12.17 10.86 10.29
N TYR A 64 -13.32 10.29 10.57
CA TYR A 64 -13.48 8.85 10.75
C TYR A 64 -13.26 8.04 9.46
N ASP A 65 -13.32 8.68 8.29
CA ASP A 65 -13.10 8.04 6.99
C ASP A 65 -11.63 8.04 6.53
N ALA A 66 -10.71 8.72 7.28
CA ALA A 66 -9.32 8.88 6.87
C ALA A 66 -8.33 8.56 7.99
N HIS A 67 -7.09 8.25 7.61
CA HIS A 67 -6.01 8.04 8.55
C HIS A 67 -5.54 9.36 9.17
N SER A 68 -5.00 9.30 10.39
CA SER A 68 -4.50 10.47 11.13
C SER A 68 -3.32 11.20 10.47
N SER A 69 -2.69 10.61 9.45
CA SER A 69 -1.66 11.29 8.65
C SER A 69 -2.19 12.49 7.86
N LEU A 70 -3.51 12.56 7.62
CA LEU A 70 -4.17 13.67 6.94
C LEU A 70 -4.76 14.71 7.90
N SER A 71 -4.43 14.62 9.19
CA SER A 71 -4.91 15.56 10.22
C SER A 71 -4.05 16.82 10.23
N GLU A 72 -4.69 17.99 10.26
CA GLU A 72 -4.04 19.29 10.33
C GLU A 72 -4.55 20.12 11.53
N ALA A 73 -3.97 21.31 11.74
CA ALA A 73 -4.31 22.18 12.85
C ALA A 73 -5.65 22.91 12.68
N SER A 74 -6.12 23.08 11.44
CA SER A 74 -7.44 23.66 11.14
C SER A 74 -8.38 22.64 10.49
N ALA A 75 -9.68 22.89 10.58
CA ALA A 75 -10.68 22.06 9.92
C ALA A 75 -10.61 22.22 8.39
N GLU A 76 -10.36 23.43 7.94
CA GLU A 76 -10.23 23.78 6.52
C GLU A 76 -9.04 23.09 5.88
N ASP A 77 -7.86 23.13 6.52
CA ASP A 77 -6.66 22.46 6.01
C ASP A 77 -6.80 20.93 6.01
N THR A 78 -7.42 20.37 7.08
CA THR A 78 -7.70 18.93 7.14
C THR A 78 -8.67 18.49 6.03
N ALA A 79 -9.77 19.25 5.81
CA ALA A 79 -10.72 18.98 4.75
C ALA A 79 -10.04 19.09 3.37
N ALA A 80 -9.22 20.10 3.16
CA ALA A 80 -8.45 20.27 1.92
C ALA A 80 -7.51 19.08 1.67
N ALA A 81 -6.71 18.67 2.68
CA ALA A 81 -5.80 17.52 2.57
C ALA A 81 -6.53 16.22 2.24
N ILE A 82 -7.68 15.95 2.89
CA ILE A 82 -8.50 14.76 2.61
C ILE A 82 -9.08 14.83 1.20
N ASN A 83 -9.64 15.98 0.79
CA ASN A 83 -10.26 16.15 -0.52
C ASN A 83 -9.23 16.05 -1.66
N ASP A 84 -8.02 16.55 -1.48
CA ASP A 84 -6.92 16.37 -2.43
C ASP A 84 -6.51 14.90 -2.53
N ALA A 85 -6.45 14.18 -1.41
CA ALA A 85 -6.19 12.74 -1.38
C ALA A 85 -7.30 11.93 -2.06
N LEU A 86 -8.58 12.30 -1.85
CA LEU A 86 -9.72 11.65 -2.52
C LEU A 86 -9.69 11.89 -4.03
N ARG A 87 -9.38 13.12 -4.48
CA ARG A 87 -9.26 13.45 -5.90
C ARG A 87 -8.11 12.66 -6.56
N ALA A 88 -6.92 12.68 -5.97
CA ALA A 88 -5.78 11.91 -6.47
C ALA A 88 -6.06 10.40 -6.49
N GLY A 89 -6.77 9.89 -5.48
CA GLY A 89 -7.24 8.52 -5.44
C GLY A 89 -8.23 8.19 -6.55
N GLY A 90 -9.19 9.07 -6.82
CA GLY A 90 -10.16 8.91 -7.91
C GLY A 90 -9.49 8.85 -9.30
N GLU A 91 -8.52 9.74 -9.55
CA GLU A 91 -7.70 9.73 -10.75
C GLU A 91 -6.90 8.42 -10.88
N ALA A 92 -6.35 7.93 -9.76
CA ALA A 92 -5.62 6.67 -9.73
C ALA A 92 -6.52 5.47 -9.99
N VAL A 93 -7.73 5.42 -9.43
CA VAL A 93 -8.72 4.36 -9.71
C VAL A 93 -9.07 4.30 -11.20
N ALA A 94 -9.21 5.46 -11.84
CA ALA A 94 -9.54 5.53 -13.27
C ALA A 94 -8.38 5.10 -14.18
N THR A 95 -7.13 5.32 -13.78
CA THR A 95 -5.95 5.22 -14.66
C THR A 95 -4.97 4.09 -14.32
N CYS A 96 -5.05 3.50 -13.12
CA CYS A 96 -4.10 2.43 -12.72
C CYS A 96 -4.29 1.16 -13.56
N ASP A 97 -3.20 0.46 -13.82
CA ASP A 97 -3.22 -0.84 -14.50
C ASP A 97 -3.66 -1.97 -13.54
N LEU A 98 -3.35 -1.83 -12.26
CA LEU A 98 -3.65 -2.80 -11.22
C LEU A 98 -3.97 -2.09 -9.90
N MET A 99 -5.03 -2.53 -9.23
CA MET A 99 -5.31 -2.17 -7.84
C MET A 99 -4.91 -3.32 -6.91
N ILE A 100 -4.11 -3.03 -5.89
CA ILE A 100 -3.73 -3.99 -4.85
C ILE A 100 -4.46 -3.62 -3.57
N ALA A 101 -5.33 -4.49 -3.08
CA ALA A 101 -6.09 -4.31 -1.85
C ALA A 101 -5.60 -5.29 -0.77
N THR A 102 -4.92 -4.78 0.26
CA THR A 102 -4.32 -5.58 1.34
C THR A 102 -5.19 -5.53 2.59
N LEU A 103 -5.86 -6.63 2.90
CA LEU A 103 -6.76 -6.75 4.05
C LEU A 103 -5.98 -7.08 5.32
N GLY A 104 -6.16 -6.28 6.36
CA GLY A 104 -5.51 -6.46 7.65
C GLY A 104 -6.32 -7.31 8.62
N THR A 105 -7.57 -6.94 8.83
CA THR A 105 -8.47 -7.54 9.82
C THR A 105 -9.93 -7.49 9.37
N ALA A 106 -10.72 -8.46 9.83
CA ALA A 106 -12.19 -8.44 9.73
C ALA A 106 -12.85 -7.73 10.93
N TRP A 107 -12.07 -7.35 11.95
CA TRP A 107 -12.56 -6.55 13.04
C TRP A 107 -12.80 -5.11 12.62
N VAL A 108 -13.97 -4.57 12.96
CA VAL A 108 -14.37 -3.19 12.70
C VAL A 108 -14.77 -2.49 14.00
N TYR A 109 -14.65 -1.18 13.99
CA TYR A 109 -15.25 -0.32 15.01
C TYR A 109 -16.41 0.44 14.39
N ARG A 110 -17.58 0.39 15.06
CA ARG A 110 -18.76 1.18 14.69
C ARG A 110 -18.97 2.31 15.68
N LEU A 111 -19.22 3.49 15.15
CA LEU A 111 -19.64 4.62 15.98
C LEU A 111 -21.04 4.33 16.55
N ARG A 112 -21.20 4.31 17.87
CA ARG A 112 -22.48 3.96 18.52
C ARG A 112 -23.61 4.92 18.19
N SER A 113 -23.30 6.18 17.88
CA SER A 113 -24.29 7.20 17.57
C SER A 113 -24.94 7.03 16.19
N THR A 114 -24.20 6.50 15.19
CA THR A 114 -24.67 6.38 13.82
C THR A 114 -24.73 4.93 13.32
N GLY A 115 -23.98 4.03 13.94
CA GLY A 115 -23.80 2.64 13.45
C GLY A 115 -22.78 2.50 12.33
N ASP A 116 -22.18 3.60 11.88
CA ASP A 116 -21.21 3.57 10.78
C ASP A 116 -19.88 2.94 11.19
N VAL A 117 -19.28 2.18 10.27
CA VAL A 117 -17.92 1.67 10.45
C VAL A 117 -16.94 2.81 10.24
N VAL A 118 -16.02 2.97 11.19
CA VAL A 118 -14.96 3.98 11.11
C VAL A 118 -13.64 3.37 10.61
N ALA A 119 -12.92 4.11 9.80
CA ALA A 119 -11.59 3.70 9.33
C ALA A 119 -10.54 3.86 10.44
N ASN A 120 -10.70 4.87 11.29
CA ASN A 120 -9.79 5.14 12.40
C ASN A 120 -10.56 5.72 13.59
N CYS A 121 -10.36 5.16 14.80
CA CYS A 121 -10.92 5.69 16.04
C CYS A 121 -10.16 6.91 16.59
N HIS A 122 -9.01 7.25 16.04
CA HIS A 122 -8.16 8.38 16.46
C HIS A 122 -7.86 8.41 17.96
N LYS A 123 -7.71 7.23 18.59
CA LYS A 123 -7.48 7.08 20.04
C LYS A 123 -8.56 7.75 20.92
N GLN A 124 -9.75 7.94 20.38
CA GLN A 124 -10.88 8.43 21.18
C GLN A 124 -11.38 7.36 22.18
N PRO A 125 -12.18 7.75 23.20
CA PRO A 125 -12.68 6.82 24.21
C PRO A 125 -13.39 5.61 23.59
N ALA A 126 -13.03 4.41 24.04
CA ALA A 126 -13.62 3.15 23.53
C ALA A 126 -15.15 3.10 23.70
N SER A 127 -15.71 3.84 24.66
CA SER A 127 -17.16 3.95 24.90
C SER A 127 -17.95 4.53 23.72
N LEU A 128 -17.29 5.26 22.81
CA LEU A 128 -17.93 5.81 21.59
C LEU A 128 -18.19 4.75 20.54
N PHE A 129 -17.53 3.60 20.63
CA PHE A 129 -17.54 2.59 19.58
C PHE A 129 -18.07 1.25 20.12
N SER A 130 -18.70 0.46 19.25
CA SER A 130 -18.79 -0.98 19.38
C SER A 130 -17.75 -1.63 18.50
N ARG A 131 -17.20 -2.76 18.95
CA ARG A 131 -16.23 -3.55 18.21
C ARG A 131 -16.87 -4.87 17.78
N GLU A 132 -16.76 -5.20 16.51
CA GLU A 132 -17.47 -6.32 15.91
C GLU A 132 -16.57 -7.07 14.93
N LEU A 133 -16.67 -8.39 14.90
CA LEU A 133 -16.09 -9.21 13.84
C LEU A 133 -17.10 -9.29 12.70
N LEU A 134 -16.71 -8.85 11.51
CA LEU A 134 -17.51 -9.02 10.31
C LEU A 134 -17.70 -10.50 9.99
N SER A 135 -18.89 -10.88 9.58
CA SER A 135 -19.16 -12.19 8.98
C SER A 135 -18.45 -12.33 7.63
N VAL A 136 -18.31 -13.56 7.15
CA VAL A 136 -17.80 -13.84 5.80
C VAL A 136 -18.64 -13.12 4.74
N ASP A 137 -19.97 -13.13 4.88
CA ASP A 137 -20.88 -12.52 3.90
C ASP A 137 -20.75 -10.98 3.87
N GLU A 138 -20.59 -10.33 5.02
CA GLU A 138 -20.31 -8.89 5.07
C GLU A 138 -18.96 -8.54 4.45
N CYS A 139 -17.93 -9.38 4.65
CA CYS A 139 -16.64 -9.20 3.99
C CYS A 139 -16.79 -9.39 2.47
N VAL A 140 -17.49 -10.41 2.00
CA VAL A 140 -17.76 -10.65 0.56
C VAL A 140 -18.47 -9.45 -0.06
N GLU A 141 -19.47 -8.89 0.61
CA GLU A 141 -20.19 -7.71 0.13
C GLU A 141 -19.27 -6.50 -0.03
N ALA A 142 -18.41 -6.25 0.97
CA ALA A 142 -17.44 -5.16 0.89
C ALA A 142 -16.40 -5.38 -0.22
N LEU A 143 -15.90 -6.61 -0.40
CA LEU A 143 -14.97 -6.96 -1.47
C LEU A 143 -15.62 -6.87 -2.86
N ARG A 144 -16.88 -7.27 -2.98
CA ARG A 144 -17.66 -7.08 -4.20
C ARG A 144 -17.74 -5.61 -4.58
N ARG A 145 -18.02 -4.76 -3.61
CA ARG A 145 -18.06 -3.32 -3.81
C ARG A 145 -16.73 -2.75 -4.29
N ILE A 146 -15.61 -3.24 -3.72
CA ILE A 146 -14.25 -2.85 -4.18
C ILE A 146 -14.05 -3.24 -5.66
N VAL A 147 -14.43 -4.46 -6.06
CA VAL A 147 -14.30 -4.92 -7.45
C VAL A 147 -15.19 -4.11 -8.40
N GLU A 148 -16.42 -3.80 -8.01
CA GLU A 148 -17.36 -3.02 -8.82
C GLU A 148 -16.90 -1.58 -9.06
N LEU A 149 -16.34 -0.94 -8.03
CA LEU A 149 -15.83 0.43 -8.10
C LEU A 149 -14.49 0.55 -8.84
N SER A 150 -13.71 -0.53 -8.90
CA SER A 150 -12.47 -0.55 -9.65
C SER A 150 -12.73 -0.61 -11.15
N SER A 151 -12.04 0.21 -11.95
CA SER A 151 -12.07 0.13 -13.41
C SER A 151 -11.18 -1.01 -13.96
N ARG A 152 -10.32 -1.59 -13.13
CA ARG A 152 -9.30 -2.59 -13.49
C ARG A 152 -9.38 -3.82 -12.60
N ARG A 153 -8.42 -4.75 -12.80
CA ARG A 153 -8.28 -5.92 -11.93
C ARG A 153 -7.90 -5.50 -10.52
N VAL A 154 -8.45 -6.19 -9.54
CA VAL A 154 -8.11 -6.05 -8.13
C VAL A 154 -7.34 -7.27 -7.68
N LEU A 155 -6.12 -7.07 -7.21
CA LEU A 155 -5.33 -8.10 -6.57
C LEU A 155 -5.52 -7.99 -5.07
N PHE A 156 -6.29 -8.90 -4.51
CA PHE A 156 -6.44 -9.03 -3.07
C PHE A 156 -5.25 -9.76 -2.47
N THR A 157 -4.83 -9.31 -1.29
CA THR A 157 -3.88 -10.04 -0.47
C THR A 157 -4.26 -9.91 0.99
N LEU A 158 -3.96 -10.94 1.77
CA LEU A 158 -4.14 -10.93 3.20
C LEU A 158 -2.83 -10.49 3.85
N SER A 159 -2.91 -9.45 4.69
CA SER A 159 -1.73 -8.89 5.36
C SER A 159 -1.05 -9.92 6.25
N PRO A 160 0.28 -10.11 6.14
CA PRO A 160 1.03 -10.97 7.03
C PRO A 160 1.25 -10.36 8.43
N VAL A 161 0.91 -9.09 8.62
CA VAL A 161 0.98 -8.43 9.94
C VAL A 161 -0.01 -9.06 10.91
N ARG A 162 0.44 -9.35 12.12
CA ARG A 162 -0.40 -9.89 13.20
C ARG A 162 -1.13 -8.79 13.93
N HIS A 163 -2.44 -8.89 14.03
CA HIS A 163 -3.30 -7.98 14.80
C HIS A 163 -3.66 -8.65 16.14
N ILE A 164 -2.71 -8.70 17.06
CA ILE A 164 -2.83 -9.47 18.31
C ILE A 164 -3.40 -8.66 19.50
N GLY A 165 -3.89 -7.46 19.28
CA GLY A 165 -4.53 -6.66 20.35
C GLY A 165 -5.69 -7.40 21.03
N ASP A 166 -6.28 -8.39 20.37
CA ASP A 166 -7.37 -9.24 20.87
C ASP A 166 -6.94 -10.69 21.14
N GLY A 167 -5.66 -10.96 21.00
CA GLY A 167 -5.11 -12.30 21.12
C GLY A 167 -4.89 -13.01 19.78
N LEU A 168 -4.15 -14.12 19.85
CA LEU A 168 -3.79 -14.90 18.65
C LEU A 168 -5.00 -15.64 18.06
N GLU A 169 -5.93 -16.10 18.89
CA GLU A 169 -7.14 -16.77 18.46
C GLU A 169 -8.02 -15.86 17.60
N GLU A 170 -8.30 -14.67 18.09
CA GLU A 170 -9.12 -13.67 17.40
C GLU A 170 -8.46 -13.15 16.12
N ASN A 171 -7.11 -13.00 16.12
CA ASN A 171 -6.36 -12.71 14.90
C ASN A 171 -6.53 -13.84 13.87
N SER A 172 -6.41 -15.10 14.30
CA SER A 172 -6.57 -16.27 13.42
C SER A 172 -7.97 -16.34 12.82
N LEU A 173 -9.01 -16.17 13.64
CA LEU A 173 -10.40 -16.14 13.21
C LEU A 173 -10.65 -15.01 12.18
N SER A 174 -10.17 -13.83 12.47
CA SER A 174 -10.24 -12.67 11.56
C SER A 174 -9.57 -12.94 10.22
N LYS A 175 -8.36 -13.52 10.22
CA LYS A 175 -7.64 -13.88 8.99
C LYS A 175 -8.39 -14.97 8.19
N ALA A 176 -8.92 -15.99 8.86
CA ALA A 176 -9.71 -17.04 8.23
C ALA A 176 -10.98 -16.48 7.57
N THR A 177 -11.71 -15.60 8.25
CA THR A 177 -12.89 -14.90 7.72
C THR A 177 -12.56 -14.15 6.43
N LEU A 178 -11.51 -13.36 6.44
CA LEU A 178 -11.06 -12.62 5.26
C LEU A 178 -10.59 -13.54 4.13
N ARG A 179 -9.88 -14.62 4.46
CA ARG A 179 -9.37 -15.55 3.45
C ARG A 179 -10.50 -16.27 2.71
N VAL A 180 -11.55 -16.69 3.44
CA VAL A 180 -12.75 -17.29 2.84
C VAL A 180 -13.49 -16.26 1.97
N ALA A 181 -13.64 -15.03 2.45
CA ALA A 181 -14.28 -13.96 1.68
C ALA A 181 -13.54 -13.65 0.37
N ILE A 182 -12.20 -13.56 0.42
CA ILE A 182 -11.39 -13.36 -0.79
C ILE A 182 -11.58 -14.52 -1.78
N HIS A 183 -11.61 -15.76 -1.29
CA HIS A 183 -11.83 -16.92 -2.15
C HIS A 183 -13.15 -16.81 -2.91
N ARG A 184 -14.26 -16.55 -2.19
CA ARG A 184 -15.58 -16.38 -2.81
C ARG A 184 -15.64 -15.25 -3.84
N ILE A 185 -14.95 -14.13 -3.60
CA ILE A 185 -14.91 -13.02 -4.55
C ILE A 185 -14.09 -13.40 -5.80
N CYS A 186 -12.98 -14.09 -5.65
CA CYS A 186 -12.20 -14.57 -6.79
C CYS A 186 -12.98 -15.58 -7.64
N GLU A 187 -13.78 -16.43 -7.02
CA GLU A 187 -14.69 -17.35 -7.75
C GLU A 187 -15.81 -16.59 -8.47
N ALA A 188 -16.40 -15.58 -7.82
CA ALA A 188 -17.49 -14.79 -8.41
C ALA A 188 -17.03 -13.84 -9.54
N TYR A 189 -15.78 -13.38 -9.50
CA TYR A 189 -15.21 -12.44 -10.46
C TYR A 189 -13.82 -12.92 -10.98
N PRO A 190 -13.71 -14.08 -11.63
CA PRO A 190 -12.43 -14.73 -11.95
C PRO A 190 -11.52 -13.90 -12.86
N GLU A 191 -12.11 -13.03 -13.71
CA GLU A 191 -11.33 -12.16 -14.60
C GLU A 191 -10.92 -10.82 -13.97
N ARG A 192 -11.52 -10.46 -12.82
CA ARG A 192 -11.35 -9.15 -12.20
C ARG A 192 -10.76 -9.19 -10.81
N ALA A 193 -10.97 -10.25 -10.06
CA ALA A 193 -10.50 -10.44 -8.69
C ALA A 193 -9.45 -11.55 -8.66
N LEU A 194 -8.26 -11.22 -8.23
CA LEU A 194 -7.13 -12.13 -8.11
C LEU A 194 -6.67 -12.18 -6.65
N TYR A 195 -5.99 -13.25 -6.28
CA TYR A 195 -5.38 -13.40 -4.95
C TYR A 195 -3.87 -13.60 -5.04
N PHE A 196 -3.13 -12.85 -4.22
CA PHE A 196 -1.70 -13.07 -4.00
C PHE A 196 -1.49 -13.50 -2.53
N PRO A 197 -0.84 -14.66 -2.27
CA PRO A 197 -0.81 -15.32 -0.95
C PRO A 197 0.31 -14.78 -0.04
N ALA A 198 0.36 -13.44 0.21
CA ALA A 198 1.38 -12.83 1.05
C ALA A 198 1.37 -13.36 2.49
N TYR A 199 0.16 -13.65 3.02
CA TYR A 199 -0.01 -14.19 4.37
C TYR A 199 0.52 -15.63 4.46
N GLU A 200 0.20 -16.47 3.50
CA GLU A 200 0.64 -17.86 3.43
C GLU A 200 2.16 -17.95 3.21
N ILE A 201 2.73 -17.10 2.35
CA ILE A 201 4.19 -17.03 2.17
C ILE A 201 4.88 -16.72 3.51
N MET A 202 4.35 -15.76 4.28
CA MET A 202 4.91 -15.45 5.59
C MET A 202 4.80 -16.61 6.59
N LEU A 203 3.68 -17.36 6.58
CA LEU A 203 3.43 -18.43 7.54
C LEU A 203 4.10 -19.75 7.15
N ASP A 204 4.24 -20.02 5.85
CA ASP A 204 4.73 -21.32 5.37
C ASP A 204 6.16 -21.25 4.85
N ASP A 205 6.51 -20.35 3.92
CA ASP A 205 7.88 -20.21 3.44
C ASP A 205 8.79 -19.58 4.51
N LEU A 206 8.28 -18.57 5.22
CA LEU A 206 9.01 -17.75 6.20
C LEU A 206 8.59 -18.05 7.64
N ARG A 207 8.37 -19.30 7.99
CA ARG A 207 7.83 -19.74 9.30
C ARG A 207 8.80 -19.64 10.50
N ASP A 208 9.72 -18.68 10.48
CA ASP A 208 10.68 -18.47 11.57
C ASP A 208 10.57 -17.04 12.10
N TYR A 209 10.72 -16.85 13.40
CA TYR A 209 10.65 -15.54 14.05
C TYR A 209 11.71 -14.55 13.57
N ARG A 210 12.84 -14.98 13.00
CA ARG A 210 13.84 -14.11 12.37
C ARG A 210 13.30 -13.28 11.21
N PHE A 211 12.16 -13.69 10.63
CA PHE A 211 11.49 -12.97 9.56
C PHE A 211 10.46 -11.94 10.06
N TYR A 212 10.29 -11.82 11.37
CA TYR A 212 9.55 -10.75 12.01
C TYR A 212 10.48 -9.63 12.48
N SER A 213 9.96 -8.42 12.56
CA SER A 213 10.61 -7.29 13.21
C SER A 213 10.71 -7.53 14.73
N SER A 214 11.41 -6.64 15.45
CA SER A 214 11.59 -6.75 16.90
C SER A 214 10.30 -6.76 17.72
N ASP A 215 9.21 -6.26 17.15
CA ASP A 215 7.87 -6.28 17.77
C ASP A 215 7.15 -7.64 17.64
N MET A 216 7.70 -8.57 16.87
CA MET A 216 7.13 -9.91 16.60
C MET A 216 5.76 -9.88 15.88
N LEU A 217 5.38 -8.75 15.32
CA LEU A 217 4.09 -8.52 14.66
C LEU A 217 4.24 -8.22 13.18
N HIS A 218 5.16 -7.30 12.86
CA HIS A 218 5.43 -6.89 11.49
C HIS A 218 6.48 -7.80 10.84
N PRO A 219 6.36 -8.11 9.54
CA PRO A 219 7.45 -8.72 8.79
C PRO A 219 8.71 -7.86 8.83
N SER A 220 9.88 -8.48 8.90
CA SER A 220 11.17 -7.81 8.75
C SER A 220 11.38 -7.36 7.29
N ASP A 221 12.33 -6.46 7.05
CA ASP A 221 12.68 -6.04 5.69
C ASP A 221 13.05 -7.23 4.79
N VAL A 222 13.77 -8.23 5.33
CA VAL A 222 14.13 -9.46 4.61
C VAL A 222 12.86 -10.22 4.16
N ALA A 223 11.85 -10.30 5.04
CA ALA A 223 10.60 -10.96 4.71
C ALA A 223 9.79 -10.15 3.69
N ILE A 224 9.76 -8.82 3.83
CA ILE A 224 9.09 -7.92 2.88
C ILE A 224 9.73 -8.06 1.50
N ASP A 225 11.06 -8.06 1.40
CA ASP A 225 11.79 -8.23 0.15
C ASP A 225 11.50 -9.59 -0.50
N TYR A 226 11.51 -10.67 0.29
CA TYR A 226 11.17 -12.00 -0.21
C TYR A 226 9.75 -12.06 -0.79
N ILE A 227 8.76 -11.55 -0.05
CA ILE A 227 7.37 -11.53 -0.49
C ILE A 227 7.20 -10.62 -1.72
N ALA A 228 7.90 -9.48 -1.77
CA ALA A 228 7.88 -8.58 -2.93
C ALA A 228 8.47 -9.25 -4.19
N GLU A 229 9.56 -10.00 -4.09
CA GLU A 229 10.11 -10.75 -5.23
C GLU A 229 9.11 -11.81 -5.74
N ARG A 230 8.44 -12.55 -4.84
CA ARG A 230 7.37 -13.49 -5.21
C ARG A 230 6.20 -12.79 -5.89
N PHE A 231 5.84 -11.58 -5.41
CA PHE A 231 4.83 -10.75 -6.03
C PHE A 231 5.25 -10.32 -7.45
N PHE A 232 6.47 -9.83 -7.65
CA PHE A 232 6.97 -9.46 -8.97
C PHE A 232 6.98 -10.65 -9.93
N ASP A 233 7.37 -11.83 -9.44
CA ASP A 233 7.36 -13.05 -10.24
C ASP A 233 5.96 -13.47 -10.68
N ALA A 234 4.96 -13.26 -9.84
CA ALA A 234 3.58 -13.62 -10.15
C ALA A 234 2.83 -12.56 -10.98
N ALA A 235 3.11 -11.27 -10.74
CA ALA A 235 2.31 -10.17 -11.28
C ALA A 235 2.88 -9.54 -12.57
N LEU A 236 4.18 -9.69 -12.84
CA LEU A 236 4.83 -9.05 -13.99
C LEU A 236 4.99 -10.00 -15.18
N SER A 237 4.87 -9.45 -16.39
CA SER A 237 5.27 -10.15 -17.61
C SER A 237 6.79 -10.36 -17.66
N ASN A 238 7.26 -11.24 -18.53
CA ASN A 238 8.70 -11.50 -18.70
C ASN A 238 9.45 -10.23 -19.14
N GLU A 239 8.84 -9.42 -20.00
CA GLU A 239 9.39 -8.13 -20.47
C GLU A 239 9.50 -7.14 -19.31
N ALA A 240 8.46 -7.02 -18.48
CA ALA A 240 8.47 -6.15 -17.31
C ALA A 240 9.50 -6.60 -16.27
N LYS A 241 9.68 -7.91 -16.06
CA LYS A 241 10.74 -8.46 -15.19
C LYS A 241 12.13 -8.11 -15.71
N ALA A 242 12.38 -8.27 -17.01
CA ALA A 242 13.65 -7.93 -17.63
C ALA A 242 13.95 -6.43 -17.52
N LEU A 243 12.94 -5.57 -17.76
CA LEU A 243 13.06 -4.13 -17.61
C LEU A 243 13.35 -3.75 -16.15
N ARG A 244 12.58 -4.29 -15.21
CA ARG A 244 12.81 -4.09 -13.77
C ARG A 244 14.23 -4.47 -13.36
N HIS A 245 14.76 -5.59 -13.87
CA HIS A 245 16.12 -6.00 -13.55
C HIS A 245 17.17 -4.98 -14.05
N ARG A 246 17.00 -4.44 -15.26
CA ARG A 246 17.87 -3.38 -15.79
C ARG A 246 17.78 -2.10 -14.98
N VAL A 247 16.56 -1.65 -14.63
CA VAL A 247 16.30 -0.48 -13.81
C VAL A 247 16.93 -0.63 -12.43
N ASN A 248 16.72 -1.77 -11.75
CA ASN A 248 17.27 -2.00 -10.42
C ASN A 248 18.81 -2.03 -10.39
N LYS A 249 19.47 -2.45 -11.48
CA LYS A 249 20.93 -2.34 -11.61
C LYS A 249 21.39 -0.88 -11.58
N ILE A 250 20.69 0.00 -12.30
CA ILE A 250 21.02 1.43 -12.37
C ILE A 250 20.75 2.11 -11.01
N VAL A 251 19.60 1.83 -10.40
CA VAL A 251 19.25 2.39 -9.07
C VAL A 251 20.30 1.99 -8.03
N ARG A 252 20.65 0.70 -7.94
CA ARG A 252 21.69 0.21 -7.00
C ARG A 252 23.06 0.82 -7.32
N ALA A 253 23.38 1.02 -8.58
CA ALA A 253 24.62 1.66 -9.00
C ALA A 253 24.73 3.13 -8.53
N SER A 254 23.61 3.87 -8.51
CA SER A 254 23.55 5.24 -8.01
C SER A 254 23.64 5.33 -6.48
N GLU A 255 23.25 4.29 -5.76
CA GLU A 255 23.36 4.22 -4.29
C GLU A 255 24.76 3.80 -3.82
N HIS A 256 25.57 3.24 -4.71
CA HIS A 256 26.91 2.78 -4.38
C HIS A 256 27.89 3.94 -4.21
N ARG A 257 28.57 4.01 -3.06
CA ARG A 257 29.63 4.99 -2.80
C ARG A 257 30.97 4.44 -3.36
N PRO A 258 31.59 5.11 -4.33
CA PRO A 258 32.87 4.67 -4.85
C PRO A 258 33.98 4.88 -3.82
N PHE A 259 34.97 3.98 -3.84
CA PHE A 259 36.17 4.11 -3.01
C PHE A 259 37.02 5.33 -3.44
N ASP A 260 37.19 5.51 -4.75
CA ASP A 260 37.84 6.67 -5.35
C ASP A 260 36.94 7.32 -6.41
N PRO A 261 36.21 8.40 -6.04
CA PRO A 261 35.32 9.10 -6.98
C PRO A 261 36.07 9.78 -8.17
N LYS A 262 37.40 9.95 -8.07
CA LYS A 262 38.19 10.62 -9.11
C LYS A 262 38.86 9.65 -10.08
N SER A 263 38.78 8.35 -9.84
CA SER A 263 39.42 7.35 -10.69
C SER A 263 38.81 7.31 -12.10
N GLU A 264 39.64 7.02 -13.09
CA GLU A 264 39.17 6.83 -14.46
C GLU A 264 38.22 5.63 -14.59
N GLU A 265 38.42 4.63 -13.76
CA GLU A 265 37.53 3.46 -13.69
C GLU A 265 36.10 3.88 -13.26
N TYR A 266 35.99 4.74 -12.25
CA TYR A 266 34.67 5.25 -11.80
C TYR A 266 34.02 6.16 -12.86
N LYS A 267 34.81 6.99 -13.54
CA LYS A 267 34.30 7.81 -14.65
C LYS A 267 33.79 6.93 -15.80
N LEU A 268 34.52 5.89 -16.17
CA LEU A 268 34.08 4.92 -17.17
C LEU A 268 32.77 4.24 -16.74
N PHE A 269 32.69 3.79 -15.50
CA PHE A 269 31.46 3.23 -14.91
C PHE A 269 30.28 4.20 -15.02
N CYS A 270 30.46 5.47 -14.65
CA CYS A 270 29.38 6.48 -14.75
C CYS A 270 28.90 6.66 -16.20
N ARG A 271 29.82 6.71 -17.18
CA ARG A 271 29.46 6.78 -18.61
C ARG A 271 28.64 5.56 -19.05
N GLN A 272 29.02 4.36 -18.65
CA GLN A 272 28.26 3.13 -18.94
C GLN A 272 26.87 3.14 -18.32
N GLN A 273 26.73 3.70 -17.10
CA GLN A 273 25.39 3.85 -16.50
C GLN A 273 24.55 4.86 -17.29
N LEU A 274 25.09 5.98 -17.74
CA LEU A 274 24.38 6.97 -18.57
C LEU A 274 23.95 6.37 -19.93
N GLU A 275 24.79 5.55 -20.57
CA GLU A 275 24.44 4.81 -21.78
C GLU A 275 23.29 3.81 -21.50
N SER A 276 23.35 3.12 -20.37
CA SER A 276 22.29 2.18 -19.93
C SER A 276 20.97 2.93 -19.69
N ILE A 277 20.99 4.09 -19.04
CA ILE A 277 19.83 4.96 -18.84
C ILE A 277 19.23 5.39 -20.18
N ALA A 278 20.07 5.86 -21.12
CA ALA A 278 19.63 6.29 -22.46
C ALA A 278 18.94 5.19 -23.26
N SER A 279 19.23 3.90 -22.97
CA SER A 279 18.63 2.74 -23.63
C SER A 279 17.30 2.29 -23.00
N ILE A 280 16.81 2.96 -21.96
CA ILE A 280 15.55 2.61 -21.26
C ILE A 280 14.52 3.69 -21.56
N GLU A 281 13.40 3.27 -22.15
CA GLU A 281 12.27 4.15 -22.44
C GLU A 281 11.13 3.91 -21.45
N GLY A 282 10.33 4.96 -21.19
CA GLY A 282 9.10 4.87 -20.39
C GLY A 282 9.31 4.77 -18.88
N VAL A 283 10.57 4.89 -18.39
CA VAL A 283 10.90 4.88 -16.96
C VAL A 283 11.59 6.18 -16.59
N ASP A 284 11.17 6.81 -15.51
CA ASP A 284 11.81 8.03 -15.00
C ASP A 284 13.07 7.67 -14.18
N LEU A 285 14.23 7.88 -14.80
CA LEU A 285 15.57 7.72 -14.24
C LEU A 285 16.30 9.06 -14.12
N SER A 286 15.58 10.17 -14.06
CA SER A 286 16.14 11.52 -13.99
C SER A 286 17.05 11.74 -12.77
N ILE A 287 16.69 11.15 -11.63
CA ILE A 287 17.49 11.23 -10.39
C ILE A 287 18.84 10.50 -10.57
N GLU A 288 18.81 9.27 -11.07
CA GLU A 288 20.00 8.47 -11.31
C GLU A 288 20.88 9.08 -12.39
N LYS A 289 20.27 9.63 -13.45
CA LYS A 289 20.96 10.36 -14.50
C LYS A 289 21.71 11.57 -13.94
N ALA A 290 21.03 12.42 -13.17
CA ALA A 290 21.63 13.58 -12.53
C ALA A 290 22.78 13.20 -11.59
N TYR A 291 22.64 12.08 -10.83
CA TYR A 291 23.70 11.56 -9.99
C TYR A 291 24.97 11.24 -10.79
N PHE A 292 24.88 10.45 -11.88
CA PHE A 292 26.05 10.07 -12.69
C PHE A 292 26.64 11.24 -13.47
N GLU A 293 25.82 12.18 -13.95
CA GLU A 293 26.28 13.42 -14.59
C GLU A 293 27.07 14.29 -13.61
N SER A 294 26.57 14.48 -12.39
CA SER A 294 27.28 15.25 -11.35
C SER A 294 28.58 14.59 -10.93
N ALA A 295 28.61 13.25 -10.84
CA ALA A 295 29.84 12.51 -10.53
C ALA A 295 30.94 12.69 -11.58
N LEU A 296 30.57 12.88 -12.85
CA LEU A 296 31.54 13.22 -13.92
C LEU A 296 32.02 14.67 -13.87
N GLN A 297 31.19 15.61 -13.37
CA GLN A 297 31.56 17.06 -13.29
C GLN A 297 32.45 17.42 -12.09
N ILE A 298 32.34 16.68 -10.98
CA ILE A 298 33.21 16.92 -9.78
C ILE A 298 34.70 16.75 -10.09
N ASN A 299 35.02 16.34 -11.29
CA ASN A 299 36.38 16.02 -11.75
C ASN A 299 36.92 16.96 -12.84
N LEU A 300 36.24 18.07 -13.10
CA LEU A 300 36.74 19.22 -13.89
C LEU A 300 37.17 20.36 -12.97
#